data_c2e498e53a58470dcea573721c586174
#
_entry.id   c2e498e53a58470dcea573721c586174
#
_cell.length_a   1.000
_cell.length_b   1.000
_cell.length_c   1.000
_cell.angle_alpha   90.00
_cell.angle_beta   90.00
_cell.angle_gamma   90.00
#
_symmetry.space_group_name_H-M   'P 1'
#
loop_
_entity.id
_entity.type
_entity.pdbx_description
1 polymer ?
#
loop_
_entity_poly.entity_id
_entity_poly.type
_entity_poly.pdbx_seq_one_letter_code
_entity_poly.pdbx_strand_id
1 'polypeptide(L)'
;MRKNNKWFLSAPLALILAAAPGFAKPHVTDSQVVAEIQDHLYHARIYKQGDVCVSLENGVATLTGTVDNLGAKLDAERAARKTHGVTQVVDQITVHAEDVTPSQVAEQARKEIVTYPFYTIFDNVELKVDGDKLIVSGQVSQPFKKDDIGRLLARVKGVAELQNDLEVLPTSNYDDQLRVAVARAIYGDPYFIRYGNQALPPIHIIVKNGNVTLVGVVNNEVDRAKAENNARFAATFFSLTNDLRVERG
;
A
#
# COMPACT_ATOMS: atom_id res chain seq x y z
N MET A 1 3.32 14.78 -104.60
CA MET A 1 4.47 15.67 -104.37
C MET A 1 4.19 16.57 -103.17
N ARG A 2 5.15 16.79 -102.34
CA ARG A 2 5.20 17.60 -101.09
C ARG A 2 4.77 16.86 -99.81
N LYS A 3 5.78 16.33 -99.10
CA LYS A 3 5.79 15.87 -97.70
C LYS A 3 5.80 17.08 -96.82
N ASN A 4 4.90 17.11 -95.85
CA ASN A 4 5.00 18.03 -94.70
C ASN A 4 5.16 17.23 -93.43
N ASN A 5 6.38 17.23 -92.90
CA ASN A 5 6.67 16.76 -91.53
C ASN A 5 6.25 17.80 -90.48
N LYS A 6 5.36 17.40 -89.59
CA LYS A 6 5.07 18.20 -88.38
C LYS A 6 5.73 17.53 -87.26
N TRP A 7 6.73 18.17 -86.66
CA TRP A 7 7.37 17.79 -85.43
C TRP A 7 6.46 18.16 -84.28
N PHE A 8 6.05 17.18 -83.46
CA PHE A 8 5.40 17.43 -82.18
C PHE A 8 6.51 17.45 -81.12
N LEU A 9 6.75 18.62 -80.55
CA LEU A 9 7.53 18.81 -79.32
C LEU A 9 6.64 18.39 -78.17
N SER A 10 6.99 17.26 -77.57
CA SER A 10 6.44 16.84 -76.28
C SER A 10 7.28 17.46 -75.17
N ALA A 11 6.68 18.42 -74.43
CA ALA A 11 7.24 18.94 -73.19
C ALA A 11 7.03 17.93 -72.06
N PRO A 12 8.05 17.66 -71.24
CA PRO A 12 7.84 16.82 -70.07
C PRO A 12 7.05 17.62 -69.00
N LEU A 13 5.92 17.07 -68.56
CA LEU A 13 5.17 17.55 -67.43
C LEU A 13 5.94 17.20 -66.15
N ALA A 14 6.62 18.19 -65.59
CA ALA A 14 7.29 18.03 -64.27
C ALA A 14 6.23 17.93 -63.19
N LEU A 15 6.04 16.72 -62.64
CA LEU A 15 5.21 16.47 -61.48
C LEU A 15 5.91 17.04 -60.23
N ILE A 16 5.50 18.26 -59.81
CA ILE A 16 5.96 18.82 -58.54
C ILE A 16 5.23 18.05 -57.44
N LEU A 17 5.93 17.11 -56.79
CA LEU A 17 5.47 16.47 -55.58
C LEU A 17 5.54 17.52 -54.45
N ALA A 18 4.43 18.18 -54.14
CA ALA A 18 4.32 19.01 -52.98
C ALA A 18 4.41 18.09 -51.72
N ALA A 19 5.56 18.13 -51.06
CA ALA A 19 5.70 17.53 -49.73
C ALA A 19 4.67 18.18 -48.81
N ALA A 20 3.67 17.40 -48.37
CA ALA A 20 2.75 17.82 -47.32
C ALA A 20 3.58 18.19 -46.07
N PRO A 21 3.28 19.35 -45.43
CA PRO A 21 3.93 19.65 -44.16
C PRO A 21 3.58 18.52 -43.19
N GLY A 22 4.60 17.75 -42.81
CA GLY A 22 4.43 16.75 -41.76
C GLY A 22 3.86 17.49 -40.53
N PHE A 23 2.72 17.03 -40.04
CA PHE A 23 2.18 17.49 -38.76
C PHE A 23 3.24 17.12 -37.72
N ALA A 24 4.12 18.08 -37.38
CA ALA A 24 4.98 17.96 -36.21
C ALA A 24 4.04 17.78 -35.03
N LYS A 25 4.20 16.64 -34.30
CA LYS A 25 3.47 16.46 -33.03
C LYS A 25 3.70 17.72 -32.20
N PRO A 26 2.64 18.29 -31.58
CA PRO A 26 2.80 19.48 -30.77
C PRO A 26 3.89 19.23 -29.72
N HIS A 27 4.94 20.04 -29.77
CA HIS A 27 6.04 19.97 -28.81
C HIS A 27 5.47 20.49 -27.48
N VAL A 28 5.16 19.58 -26.56
CA VAL A 28 4.72 19.96 -25.21
C VAL A 28 5.88 20.71 -24.56
N THR A 29 5.66 21.92 -24.10
CA THR A 29 6.69 22.74 -23.43
C THR A 29 6.86 22.26 -21.99
N ASP A 30 8.05 22.42 -21.41
CA ASP A 30 8.34 22.05 -20.01
C ASP A 30 7.35 22.72 -19.04
N SER A 31 6.95 23.96 -19.31
CA SER A 31 5.93 24.66 -18.51
C SER A 31 4.55 24.01 -18.56
N GLN A 32 4.15 23.43 -19.69
CA GLN A 32 2.88 22.68 -19.79
C GLN A 32 2.95 21.36 -19.03
N VAL A 33 4.08 20.66 -19.09
CA VAL A 33 4.28 19.43 -18.32
C VAL A 33 4.28 19.72 -16.82
N VAL A 34 4.96 20.79 -16.38
CA VAL A 34 4.94 21.22 -14.96
C VAL A 34 3.52 21.52 -14.49
N ALA A 35 2.73 22.24 -15.31
CA ALA A 35 1.33 22.52 -14.99
C ALA A 35 0.48 21.24 -14.87
N GLU A 36 0.70 20.27 -15.75
CA GLU A 36 0.02 18.97 -15.68
C GLU A 36 0.44 18.16 -14.43
N ILE A 37 1.73 18.18 -14.04
CA ILE A 37 2.18 17.57 -12.78
C ILE A 37 1.49 18.25 -11.59
N GLN A 38 1.43 19.59 -11.57
CA GLN A 38 0.77 20.35 -10.50
C GLN A 38 -0.72 20.02 -10.41
N ASP A 39 -1.41 19.84 -11.54
CA ASP A 39 -2.80 19.38 -11.57
C ASP A 39 -2.96 17.97 -10.99
N HIS A 40 -2.08 17.04 -11.34
CA HIS A 40 -2.07 15.70 -10.77
C HIS A 40 -1.81 15.72 -9.25
N LEU A 41 -0.89 16.57 -8.76
CA LEU A 41 -0.65 16.77 -7.33
C LEU A 41 -1.87 17.34 -6.62
N TYR A 42 -2.57 18.28 -7.26
CA TYR A 42 -3.81 18.84 -6.73
C TYR A 42 -4.91 17.79 -6.63
N HIS A 43 -5.12 16.98 -7.67
CA HIS A 43 -6.09 15.87 -7.65
C HIS A 43 -5.74 14.79 -6.63
N ALA A 44 -4.46 14.53 -6.40
CA ALA A 44 -3.97 13.66 -5.32
C ALA A 44 -4.11 14.30 -3.92
N ARG A 45 -4.57 15.56 -3.83
CA ARG A 45 -4.76 16.33 -2.59
C ARG A 45 -3.48 16.49 -1.75
N ILE A 46 -2.32 16.53 -2.40
CA ILE A 46 -1.02 16.69 -1.72
C ILE A 46 -1.00 18.00 -0.92
N TYR A 47 -1.61 19.09 -1.43
CA TYR A 47 -1.75 20.37 -0.74
C TYR A 47 -2.40 20.31 0.66
N LYS A 48 -3.06 19.21 1.01
CA LYS A 48 -3.60 18.98 2.36
C LYS A 48 -2.61 18.33 3.31
N GLN A 49 -1.51 17.85 2.80
CA GLN A 49 -0.52 17.04 3.51
C GLN A 49 0.88 17.66 3.46
N GLY A 50 1.00 18.84 2.86
CA GLY A 50 2.26 19.59 2.76
C GLY A 50 2.37 20.37 1.45
N ASP A 51 3.54 20.96 1.25
CA ASP A 51 3.87 21.77 0.09
C ASP A 51 4.92 21.05 -0.78
N VAL A 52 4.57 20.83 -2.05
CA VAL A 52 5.46 20.22 -3.03
C VAL A 52 5.64 21.15 -4.22
N CYS A 53 6.90 21.51 -4.48
CA CYS A 53 7.32 22.27 -5.66
C CYS A 53 7.83 21.31 -6.74
N VAL A 54 7.61 21.68 -8.00
CA VAL A 54 7.99 20.90 -9.17
C VAL A 54 8.84 21.75 -10.10
N SER A 55 9.99 21.23 -10.53
CA SER A 55 10.74 21.74 -11.68
C SER A 55 10.96 20.64 -12.70
N LEU A 56 11.04 21.00 -13.98
CA LEU A 56 11.29 20.04 -15.07
C LEU A 56 12.43 20.56 -15.95
N GLU A 57 13.41 19.71 -16.18
CA GLU A 57 14.51 19.98 -17.12
C GLU A 57 14.78 18.73 -17.95
N ASN A 58 14.72 18.85 -19.27
CA ASN A 58 15.00 17.76 -20.22
C ASN A 58 14.23 16.45 -19.92
N GLY A 59 12.96 16.58 -19.47
CA GLY A 59 12.12 15.43 -19.10
C GLY A 59 12.40 14.85 -17.71
N VAL A 60 13.31 15.44 -16.93
CA VAL A 60 13.58 15.07 -15.54
C VAL A 60 12.78 16.00 -14.63
N ALA A 61 11.78 15.45 -13.96
CA ALA A 61 10.98 16.17 -12.96
C ALA A 61 11.64 16.07 -11.58
N THR A 62 11.99 17.20 -10.99
CA THR A 62 12.50 17.27 -9.62
C THR A 62 11.38 17.77 -8.69
N LEU A 63 11.06 16.97 -7.68
CA LEU A 63 10.09 17.27 -6.64
C LEU A 63 10.83 17.68 -5.38
N THR A 64 10.50 18.86 -4.83
CA THR A 64 11.07 19.38 -3.57
C THR A 64 9.97 19.83 -2.64
N GLY A 65 10.27 19.94 -1.35
CA GLY A 65 9.33 20.43 -0.36
C GLY A 65 9.16 19.48 0.83
N THR A 66 8.07 19.64 1.57
CA THR A 66 7.83 18.87 2.79
C THR A 66 6.40 18.38 2.86
N VAL A 67 6.21 17.14 3.28
CA VAL A 67 4.91 16.52 3.47
C VAL A 67 4.81 15.84 4.84
N ASP A 68 3.59 15.58 5.31
CA ASP A 68 3.32 15.05 6.64
C ASP A 68 3.56 13.54 6.80
N ASN A 69 3.60 12.79 5.70
CA ASN A 69 3.70 11.33 5.74
C ASN A 69 4.29 10.75 4.44
N LEU A 70 4.78 9.52 4.53
CA LEU A 70 5.36 8.79 3.41
C LEU A 70 4.37 8.58 2.26
N GLY A 71 3.10 8.37 2.56
CA GLY A 71 2.05 8.17 1.54
C GLY A 71 1.92 9.37 0.62
N ALA A 72 1.96 10.59 1.16
CA ALA A 72 1.93 11.82 0.38
C ALA A 72 3.15 11.96 -0.53
N LYS A 73 4.34 11.64 -0.02
CA LYS A 73 5.58 11.60 -0.79
C LYS A 73 5.49 10.63 -1.97
N LEU A 74 5.07 9.39 -1.72
CA LEU A 74 4.91 8.36 -2.75
C LEU A 74 3.81 8.70 -3.77
N ASP A 75 2.73 9.35 -3.33
CA ASP A 75 1.66 9.80 -4.22
C ASP A 75 2.12 10.96 -5.11
N ALA A 76 2.93 11.89 -4.58
CA ALA A 76 3.54 12.97 -5.36
C ALA A 76 4.49 12.43 -6.43
N GLU A 77 5.39 11.51 -6.06
CA GLU A 77 6.28 10.84 -7.02
C GLU A 77 5.48 10.11 -8.13
N ARG A 78 4.44 9.39 -7.75
CA ARG A 78 3.58 8.67 -8.69
C ARG A 78 2.82 9.62 -9.62
N ALA A 79 2.34 10.75 -9.11
CA ALA A 79 1.67 11.77 -9.90
C ALA A 79 2.61 12.35 -10.99
N ALA A 80 3.83 12.72 -10.62
CA ALA A 80 4.84 13.20 -11.55
C ALA A 80 5.23 12.13 -12.59
N ARG A 81 5.46 10.89 -12.16
CA ARG A 81 5.88 9.78 -13.03
C ARG A 81 4.83 9.41 -14.09
N LYS A 82 3.54 9.65 -13.81
CA LYS A 82 2.44 9.36 -14.75
C LYS A 82 2.22 10.46 -15.79
N THR A 83 2.83 11.62 -15.62
CA THR A 83 2.62 12.77 -16.51
C THR A 83 3.38 12.57 -17.82
N HIS A 84 2.69 12.86 -18.92
CA HIS A 84 3.29 12.73 -20.25
C HIS A 84 4.44 13.75 -20.41
N GLY A 85 5.58 13.28 -20.94
CA GLY A 85 6.77 14.11 -21.09
C GLY A 85 7.77 13.98 -19.94
N VAL A 86 7.40 13.32 -18.83
CA VAL A 86 8.33 12.98 -17.74
C VAL A 86 9.00 11.64 -18.07
N THR A 87 10.33 11.64 -18.12
CA THR A 87 11.16 10.44 -18.35
C THR A 87 11.78 9.92 -17.05
N GLN A 88 12.03 10.82 -16.11
CA GLN A 88 12.61 10.51 -14.81
C GLN A 88 12.04 11.44 -13.74
N VAL A 89 11.91 10.93 -12.52
CA VAL A 89 11.55 11.72 -11.33
C VAL A 89 12.70 11.65 -10.33
N VAL A 90 13.13 12.82 -9.88
CA VAL A 90 14.08 13.01 -8.77
C VAL A 90 13.27 13.48 -7.58
N ASP A 91 13.13 12.63 -6.58
CA ASP A 91 12.35 12.91 -5.37
C ASP A 91 13.27 13.44 -4.25
N GLN A 92 13.13 14.73 -3.94
CA GLN A 92 13.81 15.42 -2.84
C GLN A 92 12.80 15.92 -1.79
N ILE A 93 11.58 15.32 -1.76
CA ILE A 93 10.57 15.62 -0.76
C ILE A 93 11.04 15.08 0.59
N THR A 94 11.02 15.93 1.62
CA THR A 94 11.21 15.51 3.01
C THR A 94 9.88 15.20 3.66
N VAL A 95 9.83 14.15 4.50
CA VAL A 95 8.68 13.89 5.36
C VAL A 95 8.97 14.50 6.72
N HIS A 96 8.12 15.43 7.14
CA HIS A 96 8.19 16.05 8.45
C HIS A 96 6.79 16.41 8.94
N ALA A 97 6.45 15.92 10.11
CA ALA A 97 5.18 16.25 10.76
C ALA A 97 5.48 16.99 12.06
N GLU A 98 5.12 18.26 12.11
CA GLU A 98 5.21 19.04 13.34
C GLU A 98 4.30 18.46 14.42
N ASP A 99 4.75 18.51 15.67
CA ASP A 99 3.98 18.17 16.87
C ASP A 99 3.44 16.72 16.94
N VAL A 100 4.12 15.75 16.29
CA VAL A 100 3.74 14.33 16.36
C VAL A 100 4.74 13.54 17.18
N THR A 101 4.25 12.92 18.26
CA THR A 101 5.06 12.05 19.12
C THR A 101 5.02 10.59 18.64
N PRO A 102 6.06 9.77 18.97
CA PRO A 102 6.05 8.35 18.66
C PRO A 102 4.82 7.59 19.18
N SER A 103 4.29 7.99 20.35
CA SER A 103 3.07 7.41 20.91
C SER A 103 1.84 7.72 20.06
N GLN A 104 1.73 8.93 19.53
CA GLN A 104 0.62 9.32 18.63
C GLN A 104 0.71 8.59 17.29
N VAL A 105 1.93 8.41 16.75
CA VAL A 105 2.15 7.58 15.56
C VAL A 105 1.68 6.15 15.80
N ALA A 106 2.09 5.54 16.92
CA ALA A 106 1.72 4.17 17.28
C ALA A 106 0.20 4.02 17.45
N GLU A 107 -0.46 4.97 18.14
CA GLU A 107 -1.91 4.96 18.34
C GLU A 107 -2.67 5.10 17.03
N GLN A 108 -2.26 6.05 16.18
CA GLN A 108 -2.87 6.24 14.87
C GLN A 108 -2.65 5.03 13.96
N ALA A 109 -1.44 4.48 13.92
CA ALA A 109 -1.13 3.27 13.16
C ALA A 109 -1.99 2.08 13.63
N ARG A 110 -2.13 1.90 14.95
CA ARG A 110 -3.01 0.88 15.53
C ARG A 110 -4.47 1.08 15.11
N LYS A 111 -4.95 2.32 15.15
CA LYS A 111 -6.31 2.67 14.73
C LYS A 111 -6.56 2.29 13.27
N GLU A 112 -5.62 2.59 12.37
CA GLU A 112 -5.72 2.22 10.97
C GLU A 112 -5.84 0.69 10.79
N ILE A 113 -5.08 -0.10 11.56
CA ILE A 113 -5.15 -1.57 11.51
C ILE A 113 -6.52 -2.08 12.01
N VAL A 114 -6.96 -1.64 13.20
CA VAL A 114 -8.20 -2.17 13.80
C VAL A 114 -9.47 -1.72 13.06
N THR A 115 -9.39 -0.63 12.30
CA THR A 115 -10.49 -0.15 11.45
C THR A 115 -10.43 -0.67 10.02
N TYR A 116 -9.36 -1.38 9.65
CA TYR A 116 -9.23 -1.98 8.33
C TYR A 116 -10.25 -3.13 8.17
N PRO A 117 -11.20 -3.05 7.21
CA PRO A 117 -12.34 -3.96 7.16
C PRO A 117 -11.99 -5.44 6.93
N PHE A 118 -10.79 -5.70 6.41
CA PHE A 118 -10.32 -7.06 6.14
C PHE A 118 -9.39 -7.60 7.23
N TYR A 119 -9.10 -6.82 8.29
CA TYR A 119 -8.37 -7.31 9.44
C TYR A 119 -9.26 -8.24 10.27
N THR A 120 -8.77 -9.44 10.55
CA THR A 120 -9.57 -10.49 11.20
C THR A 120 -8.78 -11.16 12.32
N ILE A 121 -9.45 -12.02 13.08
CA ILE A 121 -8.82 -12.89 14.09
C ILE A 121 -7.79 -13.90 13.51
N PHE A 122 -7.68 -14.00 12.19
CA PHE A 122 -6.70 -14.84 11.50
C PHE A 122 -5.46 -14.08 11.03
N ASP A 123 -5.35 -12.83 11.42
CA ASP A 123 -4.21 -11.97 11.15
C ASP A 123 -3.58 -11.53 12.48
N ASN A 124 -2.27 -11.33 12.51
CA ASN A 124 -1.54 -10.74 13.64
C ASN A 124 -0.66 -9.61 13.10
N VAL A 125 -0.84 -8.40 13.61
CA VAL A 125 -0.04 -7.24 13.21
C VAL A 125 0.55 -6.59 14.44
N GLU A 126 1.87 -6.50 14.45
CA GLU A 126 2.66 -5.86 15.49
C GLU A 126 3.32 -4.60 14.92
N LEU A 127 3.32 -3.54 15.72
CA LEU A 127 3.85 -2.23 15.35
C LEU A 127 4.97 -1.82 16.29
N LYS A 128 6.06 -1.32 15.73
CA LYS A 128 7.16 -0.70 16.46
C LYS A 128 7.50 0.64 15.80
N VAL A 129 7.52 1.71 16.60
CA VAL A 129 7.96 3.04 16.16
C VAL A 129 9.40 3.24 16.60
N ASP A 130 10.26 3.66 15.67
CA ASP A 130 11.67 3.95 15.90
C ASP A 130 12.01 5.29 15.25
N GLY A 131 11.89 6.36 16.03
CA GLY A 131 11.95 7.72 15.49
C GLY A 131 10.79 8.01 14.54
N ASP A 132 11.10 8.29 13.29
CA ASP A 132 10.19 8.54 12.16
C ASP A 132 9.95 7.30 11.30
N LYS A 133 10.58 6.16 11.67
CA LYS A 133 10.41 4.87 11.03
C LYS A 133 9.35 4.04 11.74
N LEU A 134 8.39 3.52 10.98
CA LEU A 134 7.42 2.55 11.44
C LEU A 134 7.78 1.16 10.91
N ILE A 135 7.93 0.21 11.83
CA ILE A 135 8.17 -1.20 11.51
C ILE A 135 6.89 -1.95 11.80
N VAL A 136 6.38 -2.66 10.79
CA VAL A 136 5.21 -3.55 10.91
C VAL A 136 5.62 -4.97 10.65
N SER A 137 5.27 -5.88 11.56
CA SER A 137 5.61 -7.31 11.51
C SER A 137 4.41 -8.16 11.88
N GLY A 138 4.56 -9.47 11.78
CA GLY A 138 3.50 -10.44 12.07
C GLY A 138 3.01 -11.19 10.83
N GLN A 139 1.76 -11.65 10.84
CA GLN A 139 1.23 -12.53 9.81
C GLN A 139 -0.13 -12.04 9.31
N VAL A 140 -0.34 -12.17 8.00
CA VAL A 140 -1.64 -11.90 7.36
C VAL A 140 -2.08 -13.09 6.52
N SER A 141 -3.38 -13.34 6.54
CA SER A 141 -3.98 -14.51 5.89
C SER A 141 -4.07 -14.39 4.35
N GLN A 142 -3.88 -13.19 3.79
CA GLN A 142 -4.03 -12.94 2.35
C GLN A 142 -2.98 -11.93 1.85
N PRO A 143 -2.45 -12.09 0.60
CA PRO A 143 -1.41 -11.22 0.06
C PRO A 143 -1.82 -9.73 0.01
N PHE A 144 -3.05 -9.45 -0.44
CA PHE A 144 -3.52 -8.06 -0.59
C PHE A 144 -3.55 -7.29 0.75
N LYS A 145 -3.71 -8.00 1.88
CA LYS A 145 -3.71 -7.36 3.21
C LYS A 145 -2.34 -6.76 3.54
N LYS A 146 -1.24 -7.43 3.17
CA LYS A 146 0.11 -6.89 3.35
C LYS A 146 0.28 -5.56 2.62
N ASP A 147 -0.18 -5.50 1.37
CA ASP A 147 -0.07 -4.29 0.56
C ASP A 147 -1.01 -3.18 1.06
N ASP A 148 -2.24 -3.54 1.44
CA ASP A 148 -3.21 -2.59 1.98
C ASP A 148 -2.74 -1.98 3.29
N ILE A 149 -2.30 -2.81 4.24
CA ILE A 149 -1.75 -2.36 5.52
C ILE A 149 -0.54 -1.47 5.29
N GLY A 150 0.36 -1.84 4.38
CA GLY A 150 1.50 -0.99 4.01
C GLY A 150 1.05 0.39 3.51
N ARG A 151 0.03 0.46 2.65
CA ARG A 151 -0.51 1.74 2.16
C ARG A 151 -1.21 2.56 3.23
N LEU A 152 -1.95 1.92 4.13
CA LEU A 152 -2.60 2.59 5.27
C LEU A 152 -1.57 3.19 6.21
N LEU A 153 -0.57 2.40 6.60
CA LEU A 153 0.48 2.83 7.52
C LEU A 153 1.40 3.91 6.94
N ALA A 154 1.67 3.89 5.64
CA ALA A 154 2.42 4.95 4.97
C ALA A 154 1.73 6.32 5.04
N ARG A 155 0.41 6.36 5.28
CA ARG A 155 -0.40 7.59 5.41
C ARG A 155 -0.53 8.10 6.84
N VAL A 156 0.03 7.39 7.80
CA VAL A 156 0.06 7.84 9.19
C VAL A 156 0.99 9.06 9.31
N LYS A 157 0.47 10.14 9.88
CA LYS A 157 1.21 11.38 10.06
C LYS A 157 2.46 11.12 10.92
N GLY A 158 3.61 11.59 10.47
CA GLY A 158 4.91 11.40 11.13
C GLY A 158 5.68 10.15 10.71
N VAL A 159 5.13 9.31 9.84
CA VAL A 159 5.86 8.17 9.27
C VAL A 159 6.64 8.64 8.03
N ALA A 160 7.97 8.70 8.14
CA ALA A 160 8.87 9.02 7.03
C ALA A 160 9.43 7.76 6.35
N GLU A 161 9.58 6.68 7.10
CA GLU A 161 10.01 5.38 6.58
C GLU A 161 9.06 4.27 7.08
N LEU A 162 8.73 3.34 6.20
CA LEU A 162 7.92 2.17 6.53
C LEU A 162 8.69 0.89 6.17
N GLN A 163 8.94 0.05 7.18
CA GLN A 163 9.43 -1.30 6.99
C GLN A 163 8.27 -2.29 7.16
N ASN A 164 7.87 -2.95 6.07
CA ASN A 164 6.76 -3.90 6.06
C ASN A 164 7.26 -5.34 6.01
N ASP A 165 7.44 -5.92 7.20
CA ASP A 165 7.91 -7.29 7.42
C ASP A 165 6.75 -8.27 7.65
N LEU A 166 5.51 -7.92 7.26
CA LEU A 166 4.37 -8.83 7.35
C LEU A 166 4.62 -10.08 6.49
N GLU A 167 4.47 -11.23 7.10
CA GLU A 167 4.47 -12.51 6.41
C GLU A 167 3.07 -12.82 5.86
N VAL A 168 2.99 -13.23 4.60
CA VAL A 168 1.75 -13.77 4.04
C VAL A 168 1.70 -15.25 4.30
N LEU A 169 0.67 -15.70 5.02
CA LEU A 169 0.48 -17.11 5.33
C LEU A 169 0.22 -17.94 4.06
N PRO A 170 0.74 -19.18 3.97
CA PRO A 170 0.49 -20.06 2.84
C PRO A 170 -1.00 -20.32 2.63
N THR A 171 -1.42 -20.40 1.38
CA THR A 171 -2.78 -20.81 1.03
C THR A 171 -2.90 -22.33 1.20
N SER A 172 -3.79 -22.77 2.12
CA SER A 172 -3.99 -24.19 2.44
C SER A 172 -5.41 -24.41 2.90
N ASN A 173 -6.16 -25.28 2.20
CA ASN A 173 -7.50 -25.68 2.62
C ASN A 173 -7.52 -26.33 4.00
N TYR A 174 -6.47 -27.05 4.35
CA TYR A 174 -6.32 -27.67 5.67
C TYR A 174 -6.15 -26.60 6.76
N ASP A 175 -5.26 -25.63 6.53
CA ASP A 175 -5.05 -24.54 7.48
C ASP A 175 -6.31 -23.69 7.65
N ASP A 176 -7.07 -23.47 6.58
CA ASP A 176 -8.34 -22.72 6.65
C ASP A 176 -9.40 -23.46 7.47
N GLN A 177 -9.53 -24.78 7.29
CA GLN A 177 -10.42 -25.60 8.12
C GLN A 177 -9.97 -25.58 9.59
N LEU A 178 -8.68 -25.65 9.84
CA LEU A 178 -8.10 -25.61 11.18
C LEU A 178 -8.34 -24.26 11.86
N ARG A 179 -8.15 -23.12 11.15
CA ARG A 179 -8.51 -21.78 11.63
C ARG A 179 -9.96 -21.72 12.11
N VAL A 180 -10.88 -22.19 11.27
CA VAL A 180 -12.31 -22.17 11.59
C VAL A 180 -12.65 -23.11 12.75
N ALA A 181 -12.05 -24.30 12.83
CA ALA A 181 -12.28 -25.23 13.91
C ALA A 181 -11.83 -24.67 15.27
N VAL A 182 -10.61 -24.09 15.31
CA VAL A 182 -10.06 -23.47 16.53
C VAL A 182 -10.87 -22.23 16.93
N ALA A 183 -11.26 -21.40 15.97
CA ALA A 183 -12.12 -20.23 16.24
C ALA A 183 -13.46 -20.64 16.85
N ARG A 184 -14.11 -21.67 16.32
CA ARG A 184 -15.36 -22.20 16.88
C ARG A 184 -15.19 -22.78 18.27
N ALA A 185 -14.09 -23.48 18.52
CA ALA A 185 -13.82 -24.06 19.85
C ALA A 185 -13.58 -23.00 20.92
N ILE A 186 -12.93 -21.89 20.57
CA ILE A 186 -12.68 -20.79 21.50
C ILE A 186 -13.93 -19.91 21.63
N TYR A 187 -14.38 -19.27 20.55
CA TYR A 187 -15.44 -18.27 20.57
C TYR A 187 -16.86 -18.84 20.65
N GLY A 188 -17.03 -20.16 20.37
CA GLY A 188 -18.28 -20.88 20.61
C GLY A 188 -18.48 -21.33 22.09
N ASP A 189 -17.44 -21.27 22.91
CA ASP A 189 -17.55 -21.54 24.34
C ASP A 189 -18.21 -20.35 25.03
N PRO A 190 -19.33 -20.54 25.78
CA PRO A 190 -20.01 -19.46 26.52
C PRO A 190 -19.09 -18.66 27.45
N TYR A 191 -18.02 -19.27 27.93
CA TYR A 191 -17.01 -18.58 28.73
C TYR A 191 -16.33 -17.41 28.00
N PHE A 192 -16.12 -17.53 26.71
CA PHE A 192 -15.47 -16.52 25.88
C PHE A 192 -16.42 -15.53 25.21
N ILE A 193 -17.72 -15.53 25.55
CA ILE A 193 -18.72 -14.65 24.95
C ILE A 193 -18.35 -13.16 25.09
N ARG A 194 -17.69 -12.79 26.19
CA ARG A 194 -17.21 -11.43 26.45
C ARG A 194 -16.13 -10.97 25.48
N TYR A 195 -15.34 -11.91 24.96
CA TYR A 195 -14.34 -11.65 23.93
C TYR A 195 -14.95 -11.71 22.52
N GLY A 196 -15.82 -12.68 22.27
CA GLY A 196 -16.45 -12.88 20.96
C GLY A 196 -17.41 -11.75 20.55
N ASN A 197 -17.98 -11.02 21.52
CA ASN A 197 -18.89 -9.89 21.25
C ASN A 197 -18.16 -8.57 20.94
N GLN A 198 -16.82 -8.54 20.97
CA GLN A 198 -16.06 -7.36 20.59
C GLN A 198 -16.03 -7.21 19.06
N ALA A 199 -15.96 -5.97 18.57
CA ALA A 199 -15.87 -5.70 17.14
C ALA A 199 -14.65 -6.38 16.48
N LEU A 200 -13.54 -6.44 17.22
CA LEU A 200 -12.36 -7.25 16.91
C LEU A 200 -12.03 -8.09 18.15
N PRO A 201 -12.35 -9.38 18.14
CA PRO A 201 -12.02 -10.27 19.25
C PRO A 201 -10.50 -10.38 19.46
N PRO A 202 -10.02 -10.31 20.73
CA PRO A 202 -8.58 -10.11 21.00
C PRO A 202 -7.72 -11.37 20.95
N ILE A 203 -8.31 -12.56 20.80
CA ILE A 203 -7.57 -13.80 20.61
C ILE A 203 -7.48 -14.09 19.12
N HIS A 204 -6.29 -13.97 18.58
CA HIS A 204 -6.01 -14.23 17.17
C HIS A 204 -5.47 -15.66 17.00
N ILE A 205 -5.80 -16.28 15.88
CA ILE A 205 -5.51 -17.67 15.57
C ILE A 205 -4.70 -17.74 14.29
N ILE A 206 -3.40 -17.91 14.44
CA ILE A 206 -2.47 -17.99 13.32
C ILE A 206 -2.20 -19.46 13.02
N VAL A 207 -2.47 -19.86 11.78
CA VAL A 207 -2.22 -21.23 11.34
C VAL A 207 -1.30 -21.21 10.12
N LYS A 208 -0.20 -21.94 10.23
CA LYS A 208 0.81 -22.08 9.19
C LYS A 208 1.27 -23.52 9.07
N ASN A 209 0.98 -24.16 7.92
CA ASN A 209 1.37 -25.54 7.64
C ASN A 209 0.94 -26.51 8.76
N GLY A 210 -0.31 -26.40 9.23
CA GLY A 210 -0.86 -27.24 10.29
C GLY A 210 -0.36 -26.94 11.72
N ASN A 211 0.42 -25.88 11.91
CA ASN A 211 0.84 -25.42 13.23
C ASN A 211 -0.04 -24.23 13.65
N VAL A 212 -0.57 -24.29 14.86
CA VAL A 212 -1.48 -23.30 15.43
C VAL A 212 -0.73 -22.44 16.43
N THR A 213 -0.87 -21.12 16.32
CA THR A 213 -0.38 -20.18 17.33
C THR A 213 -1.53 -19.27 17.77
N LEU A 214 -1.78 -19.20 19.06
CA LEU A 214 -2.72 -18.23 19.66
C LEU A 214 -1.93 -16.99 20.07
N VAL A 215 -2.32 -15.83 19.55
CA VAL A 215 -1.68 -14.55 19.89
C VAL A 215 -2.73 -13.54 20.33
N GLY A 216 -2.31 -12.49 21.03
CA GLY A 216 -3.22 -11.43 21.47
C GLY A 216 -3.18 -11.22 22.97
N VAL A 217 -4.27 -10.66 23.54
CA VAL A 217 -4.31 -10.28 24.94
C VAL A 217 -5.58 -10.83 25.59
N VAL A 218 -5.42 -11.40 26.79
CA VAL A 218 -6.52 -11.90 27.63
C VAL A 218 -6.44 -11.30 29.04
N ASN A 219 -7.53 -11.30 29.79
CA ASN A 219 -7.61 -10.59 31.07
C ASN A 219 -6.81 -11.30 32.18
N ASN A 220 -6.64 -12.62 32.11
CA ASN A 220 -5.99 -13.38 33.17
C ASN A 220 -5.44 -14.74 32.68
N GLU A 221 -4.67 -15.42 33.52
CA GLU A 221 -4.05 -16.72 33.21
C GLU A 221 -5.09 -17.85 33.03
N VAL A 222 -6.26 -17.75 33.65
CA VAL A 222 -7.33 -18.75 33.46
C VAL A 222 -7.90 -18.67 32.06
N ASP A 223 -8.10 -17.47 31.53
CA ASP A 223 -8.55 -17.25 30.15
C ASP A 223 -7.50 -17.80 29.15
N ARG A 224 -6.22 -17.52 29.42
CA ARG A 224 -5.11 -18.02 28.60
C ARG A 224 -5.08 -19.55 28.56
N ALA A 225 -5.12 -20.19 29.73
CA ALA A 225 -5.11 -21.67 29.84
C ALA A 225 -6.37 -22.28 29.22
N LYS A 226 -7.54 -21.66 29.40
CA LYS A 226 -8.81 -22.16 28.84
C LYS A 226 -8.84 -22.02 27.32
N ALA A 227 -8.34 -20.92 26.75
CA ALA A 227 -8.23 -20.76 25.30
C ALA A 227 -7.34 -21.83 24.68
N GLU A 228 -6.19 -22.12 25.31
CA GLU A 228 -5.30 -23.20 24.89
C GLU A 228 -6.00 -24.56 24.94
N ASN A 229 -6.70 -24.86 26.04
CA ASN A 229 -7.39 -26.11 26.21
C ASN A 229 -8.49 -26.30 25.13
N ASN A 230 -9.28 -25.25 24.87
CA ASN A 230 -10.29 -25.30 23.82
C ASN A 230 -9.66 -25.53 22.43
N ALA A 231 -8.56 -24.83 22.14
CA ALA A 231 -7.83 -25.01 20.87
C ALA A 231 -7.27 -26.44 20.72
N ARG A 232 -6.76 -27.01 21.81
CA ARG A 232 -6.13 -28.36 21.84
C ARG A 232 -7.09 -29.45 21.41
N PHE A 233 -8.36 -29.32 21.71
CA PHE A 233 -9.41 -30.30 21.36
C PHE A 233 -10.23 -29.93 20.12
N ALA A 234 -9.89 -28.82 19.44
CA ALA A 234 -10.66 -28.32 18.30
C ALA A 234 -10.54 -29.20 17.05
N ALA A 235 -9.33 -29.69 16.77
CA ALA A 235 -9.00 -30.47 15.57
C ALA A 235 -7.63 -31.12 15.72
N THR A 236 -7.23 -31.95 14.75
CA THR A 236 -5.86 -32.48 14.66
C THR A 236 -4.94 -31.41 14.05
N PHE A 237 -3.80 -31.18 14.64
CA PHE A 237 -2.75 -30.24 14.17
C PHE A 237 -1.36 -30.77 14.54
N PHE A 238 -0.30 -30.19 13.97
CA PHE A 238 1.08 -30.63 14.26
C PHE A 238 1.60 -30.06 15.58
N SER A 239 1.32 -28.78 15.84
CA SER A 239 1.71 -28.11 17.09
C SER A 239 0.71 -27.04 17.49
N LEU A 240 0.70 -26.73 18.80
CA LEU A 240 -0.03 -25.60 19.37
C LEU A 240 0.91 -24.78 20.24
N THR A 241 1.05 -23.50 19.91
CA THR A 241 1.79 -22.52 20.70
C THR A 241 0.79 -21.49 21.26
N ASN A 242 0.93 -21.17 22.55
CA ASN A 242 0.10 -20.20 23.23
C ASN A 242 0.92 -18.97 23.64
N ASP A 243 0.94 -17.97 22.75
CA ASP A 243 1.62 -16.68 22.93
C ASP A 243 0.64 -15.58 23.40
N LEU A 244 -0.51 -15.96 23.97
CA LEU A 244 -1.45 -15.02 24.57
C LEU A 244 -0.78 -14.32 25.75
N ARG A 245 -0.84 -12.99 25.76
CA ARG A 245 -0.38 -12.15 26.85
C ARG A 245 -1.53 -11.89 27.83
N VAL A 246 -1.22 -11.85 29.11
CA VAL A 246 -2.19 -11.46 30.14
C VAL A 246 -2.07 -9.96 30.36
N GLU A 247 -3.22 -9.27 30.34
CA GLU A 247 -3.28 -7.86 30.67
C GLU A 247 -2.82 -7.66 32.11
N ARG A 248 -1.78 -6.85 32.30
CA ARG A 248 -1.34 -6.45 33.63
C ARG A 248 -2.20 -5.27 34.04
N GLY A 249 -3.10 -5.49 34.98
CA GLY A 249 -3.89 -4.45 35.62
C GLY A 249 -3.02 -3.42 36.37
#